data_b87984a58c81399b57b864c48e8f5845
#
_entry.id   b87984a58c81399b57b864c48e8f5845
#
_cell.length_a   1.000
_cell.length_b   1.000
_cell.length_c   1.000
_cell.angle_alpha   90.00
_cell.angle_beta   90.00
_cell.angle_gamma   90.00
#
_symmetry.space_group_name_H-M   'P 1'
#
loop_
_entity.id
_entity.type
_entity.pdbx_description
1 polymer ?
#
loop_
_entity_poly.entity_id
_entity_poly.type
_entity_poly.pdbx_seq_one_letter_code
_entity_poly.pdbx_strand_id
1 'polypeptide(L)'
;MLTTLFLSAFLGLAQQPLLPDVEEGIKGYVPSAETVAAKEQFRDDKFGVFIHWGVYSMLAQGEWVMYNEKVPYETYSTYPGGFYPSRFDARQWVRQIKASGARYITITSRHHDGFSMFGTKASPYNVVDATPWGRDPLKELADACHAEGIGLNFYYSLLDWGRDDYPRGDGNPKADYAHYLDFMCAQITELLTGYGPIGCIWFDGDWAKIKKPEEGKELVVDFDWGYERIYKLIHELQPSCLVANNHHRVPIPGEDIQIFERDIPGENSSGYSRTSHVSQELALETCKTLNNNWGYNLKDPHWKTVPELIRTLVSIAGRNANLLLNVGPAPDGTIPAGSVTRLAAIGEWMSANGESIYGTRATLLKPQPWGVLTHKEGKIFLHVLEMPENGVITLPFTLKVKKGNVKAFAGGAPLPFKKTKTDFTVTVPADADCSTDYIIEIDL
;
A
#
# COMPACT_ATOMS: atom_id res chain seq x y z
N MET A 1 6.05 -27.94 17.28
CA MET A 1 6.69 -28.95 16.43
C MET A 1 5.64 -29.73 15.66
N LEU A 2 4.73 -29.03 14.93
CA LEU A 2 3.64 -29.67 14.15
C LEU A 2 3.16 -28.81 12.96
N THR A 3 3.97 -27.87 12.49
CA THR A 3 3.59 -26.95 11.38
C THR A 3 4.32 -27.24 10.06
N THR A 4 5.15 -28.27 9.99
CA THR A 4 6.03 -28.51 8.83
C THR A 4 5.57 -29.66 7.91
N LEU A 5 4.41 -30.27 8.14
CA LEU A 5 4.01 -31.51 7.43
C LEU A 5 2.85 -31.35 6.41
N PHE A 6 2.24 -30.17 6.30
CA PHE A 6 1.14 -29.95 5.33
C PHE A 6 1.55 -29.22 4.02
N LEU A 7 2.78 -28.71 3.94
CA LEU A 7 3.30 -28.09 2.70
C LEU A 7 3.62 -29.11 1.59
N SER A 8 3.72 -30.40 1.93
CA SER A 8 4.16 -31.43 0.99
C SER A 8 3.09 -31.96 0.02
N ALA A 9 1.81 -31.64 0.20
CA ALA A 9 0.76 -32.11 -0.70
C ALA A 9 0.56 -31.24 -1.96
N PHE A 10 1.07 -29.99 -1.95
CA PHE A 10 1.07 -29.09 -3.10
C PHE A 10 2.35 -29.16 -3.96
N LEU A 11 3.39 -29.84 -3.49
CA LEU A 11 4.72 -29.93 -4.12
C LEU A 11 4.80 -30.73 -5.42
N GLY A 12 3.66 -31.16 -6.00
CA GLY A 12 3.64 -31.86 -7.29
C GLY A 12 3.23 -30.99 -8.49
N LEU A 13 2.85 -29.71 -8.26
CA LEU A 13 2.61 -28.77 -9.35
C LEU A 13 3.90 -27.97 -9.53
N ALA A 14 4.57 -28.15 -10.68
CA ALA A 14 5.73 -27.33 -11.02
C ALA A 14 5.34 -25.87 -10.89
N GLN A 15 5.76 -25.21 -9.81
CA GLN A 15 5.65 -23.76 -9.65
C GLN A 15 6.47 -23.13 -10.76
N GLN A 16 5.80 -22.61 -11.78
CA GLN A 16 6.45 -21.64 -12.66
C GLN A 16 6.52 -20.33 -11.86
N PRO A 17 7.73 -19.81 -11.59
CA PRO A 17 7.85 -18.51 -10.95
C PRO A 17 7.08 -17.49 -11.78
N LEU A 18 6.26 -16.67 -11.11
CA LEU A 18 5.47 -15.61 -11.76
C LEU A 18 6.39 -14.59 -12.45
N LEU A 19 7.64 -14.47 -12.02
CA LEU A 19 8.60 -13.45 -12.45
C LEU A 19 10.05 -13.99 -12.33
N PRO A 20 11.04 -13.44 -13.07
CA PRO A 20 12.42 -13.90 -13.00
C PRO A 20 13.07 -13.69 -11.62
N ASP A 21 13.88 -14.67 -11.22
CA ASP A 21 14.67 -14.65 -9.98
C ASP A 21 15.78 -13.60 -10.05
N VAL A 22 15.60 -12.47 -9.39
CA VAL A 22 16.73 -11.58 -9.06
C VAL A 22 16.44 -10.86 -7.74
N GLU A 23 16.87 -11.43 -6.64
CA GLU A 23 16.79 -10.85 -5.30
C GLU A 23 18.17 -10.31 -4.84
N GLU A 24 18.95 -9.72 -5.76
CA GLU A 24 20.27 -9.20 -5.40
C GLU A 24 20.20 -7.98 -4.47
N GLY A 25 19.11 -7.19 -4.55
CA GLY A 25 18.96 -5.96 -3.80
C GLY A 25 18.84 -6.13 -2.28
N ILE A 26 18.29 -7.27 -1.80
CA ILE A 26 18.12 -7.54 -0.35
C ILE A 26 19.15 -8.51 0.22
N LYS A 27 20.19 -8.83 -0.56
CA LYS A 27 21.24 -9.79 -0.18
C LYS A 27 21.99 -9.32 1.07
N GLY A 28 22.02 -10.17 2.09
CA GLY A 28 22.70 -9.88 3.36
C GLY A 28 21.78 -9.37 4.48
N TYR A 29 20.52 -9.03 4.20
CA TYR A 29 19.53 -8.76 5.23
C TYR A 29 18.85 -10.05 5.70
N VAL A 30 18.84 -10.26 7.01
CA VAL A 30 18.16 -11.40 7.66
C VAL A 30 17.10 -10.82 8.61
N PRO A 31 15.81 -10.89 8.25
CA PRO A 31 14.75 -10.39 9.10
C PRO A 31 14.62 -11.21 10.40
N SER A 32 14.21 -10.56 11.48
CA SER A 32 13.89 -11.24 12.74
C SER A 32 12.64 -12.14 12.60
N ALA A 33 12.40 -13.00 13.58
CA ALA A 33 11.18 -13.82 13.60
C ALA A 33 9.92 -12.96 13.68
N GLU A 34 9.98 -11.84 14.40
CA GLU A 34 8.90 -10.87 14.53
C GLU A 34 8.64 -10.15 13.21
N THR A 35 9.69 -9.74 12.48
CA THR A 35 9.58 -9.14 11.14
C THR A 35 8.95 -10.13 10.16
N VAL A 36 9.38 -11.40 10.18
CA VAL A 36 8.81 -12.45 9.33
C VAL A 36 7.32 -12.64 9.60
N ALA A 37 6.93 -12.72 10.88
CA ALA A 37 5.52 -12.87 11.27
C ALA A 37 4.68 -11.64 10.86
N ALA A 38 5.20 -10.43 11.05
CA ALA A 38 4.54 -9.19 10.64
C ALA A 38 4.36 -9.12 9.12
N LYS A 39 5.36 -9.54 8.34
CA LYS A 39 5.30 -9.60 6.88
C LYS A 39 4.24 -10.59 6.37
N GLU A 40 4.10 -11.76 7.02
CA GLU A 40 3.03 -12.71 6.67
C GLU A 40 1.64 -12.15 7.02
N GLN A 41 1.49 -11.52 8.20
CA GLN A 41 0.24 -10.84 8.56
C GLN A 41 -0.11 -9.74 7.56
N PHE A 42 0.87 -8.93 7.15
CA PHE A 42 0.67 -7.89 6.13
C PHE A 42 0.21 -8.50 4.80
N ARG A 43 0.78 -9.62 4.37
CA ARG A 43 0.33 -10.36 3.18
C ARG A 43 -1.10 -10.86 3.29
N ASP A 44 -1.57 -11.19 4.49
CA ASP A 44 -2.94 -11.65 4.76
C ASP A 44 -3.95 -10.51 4.78
N ASP A 45 -3.54 -9.31 5.14
CA ASP A 45 -4.40 -8.14 5.29
C ASP A 45 -4.97 -7.62 3.97
N LYS A 46 -4.23 -7.70 2.87
CA LYS A 46 -4.61 -7.40 1.49
C LYS A 46 -5.11 -6.00 1.19
N PHE A 47 -5.72 -5.29 2.14
CA PHE A 47 -6.34 -3.99 1.91
C PHE A 47 -6.07 -3.03 3.06
N GLY A 48 -5.52 -1.86 2.73
CA GLY A 48 -5.31 -0.73 3.61
C GLY A 48 -5.82 0.58 3.02
N VAL A 49 -5.95 1.60 3.86
CA VAL A 49 -6.30 2.96 3.43
C VAL A 49 -5.13 3.90 3.71
N PHE A 50 -4.74 4.66 2.70
CA PHE A 50 -3.76 5.72 2.78
C PHE A 50 -4.45 7.04 3.09
N ILE A 51 -3.85 7.87 3.94
CA ILE A 51 -4.36 9.21 4.27
C ILE A 51 -3.27 10.23 3.98
N HIS A 52 -3.49 11.07 2.96
CA HIS A 52 -2.66 12.24 2.70
C HIS A 52 -3.33 13.47 3.29
N TRP A 53 -2.84 13.92 4.45
CA TRP A 53 -3.40 15.06 5.15
C TRP A 53 -2.32 15.93 5.80
N GLY A 54 -2.43 17.24 5.61
CA GLY A 54 -1.47 18.22 6.11
C GLY A 54 -1.96 19.63 5.83
N VAL A 55 -1.11 20.61 6.11
CA VAL A 55 -1.37 22.05 5.87
C VAL A 55 -1.72 22.32 4.41
N TYR A 56 -1.16 21.57 3.45
CA TYR A 56 -1.49 21.66 2.04
C TYR A 56 -3.00 21.49 1.73
N SER A 57 -3.74 20.78 2.58
CA SER A 57 -5.19 20.61 2.40
C SER A 57 -5.96 21.92 2.42
N MET A 58 -5.43 22.95 3.11
CA MET A 58 -6.04 24.29 3.17
C MET A 58 -6.14 24.96 1.79
N LEU A 59 -5.20 24.66 0.90
CA LEU A 59 -5.17 25.21 -0.45
C LEU A 59 -6.06 24.43 -1.42
N ALA A 60 -6.52 23.25 -1.03
CA ALA A 60 -7.46 22.39 -1.78
C ALA A 60 -7.02 22.11 -3.24
N GLN A 61 -5.72 21.94 -3.47
CA GLN A 61 -5.11 21.70 -4.78
C GLN A 61 -4.10 20.52 -4.77
N GLY A 62 -4.24 19.61 -3.79
CA GLY A 62 -3.36 18.46 -3.62
C GLY A 62 -2.14 18.75 -2.77
N GLU A 63 -1.36 17.71 -2.49
CA GLU A 63 -0.22 17.73 -1.56
C GLU A 63 1.03 18.41 -2.13
N TRP A 64 1.14 18.50 -3.45
CA TRP A 64 2.24 19.16 -4.16
C TRP A 64 2.00 20.66 -4.43
N VAL A 65 0.95 21.25 -3.88
CA VAL A 65 0.53 22.63 -4.19
C VAL A 65 1.65 23.65 -3.97
N MET A 66 2.46 23.51 -2.92
CA MET A 66 3.61 24.40 -2.67
C MET A 66 4.57 24.42 -3.86
N TYR A 67 4.92 23.25 -4.39
CA TYR A 67 5.84 23.10 -5.51
C TYR A 67 5.20 23.50 -6.85
N ASN A 68 3.98 23.04 -7.11
CA ASN A 68 3.29 23.25 -8.38
C ASN A 68 2.94 24.71 -8.60
N GLU A 69 2.47 25.39 -7.56
CA GLU A 69 2.10 26.82 -7.60
C GLU A 69 3.30 27.73 -7.28
N LYS A 70 4.49 27.13 -7.08
CA LYS A 70 5.74 27.86 -6.76
C LYS A 70 5.57 28.82 -5.58
N VAL A 71 4.85 28.39 -4.54
CA VAL A 71 4.67 29.17 -3.33
C VAL A 71 6.01 29.24 -2.60
N PRO A 72 6.58 30.44 -2.35
CA PRO A 72 7.83 30.56 -1.60
C PRO A 72 7.69 29.94 -0.20
N TYR A 73 8.73 29.26 0.28
CA TYR A 73 8.68 28.60 1.58
C TYR A 73 8.39 29.58 2.72
N GLU A 74 8.92 30.79 2.65
CA GLU A 74 8.69 31.86 3.64
C GLU A 74 7.18 32.21 3.74
N THR A 75 6.45 32.11 2.64
CA THR A 75 5.00 32.29 2.61
C THR A 75 4.28 31.02 3.09
N TYR A 76 4.66 29.85 2.54
CA TYR A 76 4.01 28.59 2.86
C TYR A 76 4.13 28.24 4.35
N SER A 77 5.29 28.49 4.95
CA SER A 77 5.56 28.24 6.37
C SER A 77 4.69 29.07 7.35
N THR A 78 3.96 30.07 6.85
CA THR A 78 2.99 30.81 7.66
C THR A 78 1.60 30.18 7.71
N TYR A 79 1.28 29.27 6.79
CA TYR A 79 -0.05 28.66 6.68
C TYR A 79 -0.48 27.83 7.89
N PRO A 80 0.42 27.14 8.63
CA PRO A 80 0.04 26.47 9.87
C PRO A 80 -0.72 27.37 10.86
N GLY A 81 -0.43 28.68 10.89
CA GLY A 81 -1.16 29.65 11.72
C GLY A 81 -2.67 29.75 11.41
N GLY A 82 -3.12 29.27 10.26
CA GLY A 82 -4.53 29.18 9.90
C GLY A 82 -5.11 27.76 9.93
N PHE A 83 -4.31 26.74 10.23
CA PHE A 83 -4.75 25.35 10.23
C PHE A 83 -5.51 25.01 11.51
N TYR A 84 -6.83 24.86 11.38
CA TYR A 84 -7.73 24.57 12.49
C TYR A 84 -8.79 23.54 12.10
N PRO A 85 -8.47 22.23 12.07
CA PRO A 85 -9.40 21.17 11.67
C PRO A 85 -10.43 20.89 12.77
N SER A 86 -11.41 21.76 12.88
CA SER A 86 -12.43 21.77 13.94
C SER A 86 -13.34 20.54 13.95
N ARG A 87 -13.41 19.78 12.84
CA ARG A 87 -14.26 18.60 12.67
C ARG A 87 -13.48 17.29 12.67
N PHE A 88 -12.17 17.33 12.96
CA PHE A 88 -11.38 16.11 13.05
C PHE A 88 -11.84 15.22 14.20
N ASP A 89 -12.15 13.97 13.86
CA ASP A 89 -12.49 12.90 14.81
C ASP A 89 -11.81 11.61 14.37
N ALA A 90 -10.72 11.26 15.06
CA ALA A 90 -9.92 10.07 14.77
C ALA A 90 -10.75 8.76 14.85
N ARG A 91 -11.67 8.67 15.82
CA ARG A 91 -12.53 7.48 15.97
C ARG A 91 -13.50 7.36 14.81
N GLN A 92 -14.03 8.47 14.32
CA GLN A 92 -14.90 8.47 13.14
C GLN A 92 -14.11 8.00 11.90
N TRP A 93 -12.88 8.51 11.69
CA TRP A 93 -12.04 8.08 10.59
C TRP A 93 -11.79 6.57 10.64
N VAL A 94 -11.36 6.07 11.79
CA VAL A 94 -11.07 4.64 11.98
C VAL A 94 -12.32 3.78 11.72
N ARG A 95 -13.49 4.17 12.23
CA ARG A 95 -14.74 3.43 11.98
C ARG A 95 -15.10 3.41 10.48
N GLN A 96 -15.00 4.55 9.79
CA GLN A 96 -15.30 4.64 8.35
C GLN A 96 -14.34 3.78 7.52
N ILE A 97 -13.06 3.81 7.86
CA ILE A 97 -12.02 3.03 7.18
C ILE A 97 -12.19 1.53 7.47
N LYS A 98 -12.36 1.15 8.72
CA LYS A 98 -12.58 -0.25 9.11
C LYS A 98 -13.85 -0.83 8.46
N ALA A 99 -14.90 -0.04 8.35
CA ALA A 99 -16.13 -0.43 7.67
C ALA A 99 -15.94 -0.69 6.16
N SER A 100 -14.89 -0.15 5.53
CA SER A 100 -14.53 -0.47 4.14
C SER A 100 -13.93 -1.87 3.97
N GLY A 101 -13.60 -2.55 5.07
CA GLY A 101 -12.87 -3.81 5.08
C GLY A 101 -11.35 -3.63 5.15
N ALA A 102 -10.83 -2.41 5.22
CA ALA A 102 -9.40 -2.18 5.40
C ALA A 102 -8.91 -2.73 6.74
N ARG A 103 -7.70 -3.28 6.75
CA ARG A 103 -7.05 -3.90 7.90
C ARG A 103 -5.99 -3.01 8.52
N TYR A 104 -5.49 -2.01 7.78
CA TYR A 104 -4.51 -1.04 8.25
C TYR A 104 -4.73 0.33 7.63
N ILE A 105 -4.18 1.34 8.29
CA ILE A 105 -4.14 2.73 7.85
C ILE A 105 -2.69 3.15 7.71
N THR A 106 -2.32 3.78 6.59
CA THR A 106 -1.05 4.50 6.43
C THR A 106 -1.36 5.99 6.36
N ILE A 107 -0.74 6.82 7.20
CA ILE A 107 -0.96 8.27 7.21
C ILE A 107 0.34 9.05 7.07
N THR A 108 0.30 10.16 6.33
CA THR A 108 1.43 11.08 6.24
C THR A 108 1.74 11.68 7.60
N SER A 109 2.85 11.24 8.23
CA SER A 109 3.37 11.88 9.44
C SER A 109 4.08 13.19 9.12
N ARG A 110 4.74 13.25 7.96
CA ARG A 110 5.40 14.43 7.41
C ARG A 110 5.53 14.23 5.89
N HIS A 111 5.03 15.17 5.10
CA HIS A 111 5.16 15.16 3.64
C HIS A 111 6.33 16.05 3.18
N HIS A 112 6.52 16.23 1.87
CA HIS A 112 7.65 16.94 1.27
C HIS A 112 7.75 18.42 1.66
N ASP A 113 6.65 19.04 2.11
CA ASP A 113 6.61 20.40 2.64
C ASP A 113 7.31 20.57 4.00
N GLY A 114 7.72 19.44 4.60
CA GLY A 114 8.44 19.40 5.86
C GLY A 114 7.58 19.61 7.11
N PHE A 115 6.25 19.82 6.94
CA PHE A 115 5.36 20.02 8.07
C PHE A 115 5.02 18.69 8.77
N SER A 116 5.32 18.61 10.07
CA SER A 116 5.08 17.39 10.86
C SER A 116 3.66 17.41 11.43
N MET A 117 2.85 16.40 11.09
CA MET A 117 1.49 16.23 11.57
C MET A 117 1.41 15.57 12.96
N PHE A 118 2.48 15.63 13.75
CA PHE A 118 2.58 15.09 15.10
C PHE A 118 3.45 16.00 16.00
N GLY A 119 3.29 15.86 17.31
CA GLY A 119 3.99 16.71 18.30
C GLY A 119 5.46 16.34 18.47
N THR A 120 6.28 16.53 17.43
CA THR A 120 7.71 16.26 17.46
C THR A 120 8.47 17.31 18.26
N LYS A 121 9.47 16.88 19.04
CA LYS A 121 10.43 17.76 19.74
C LYS A 121 11.60 18.17 18.83
N ALA A 122 11.77 17.46 17.71
CA ALA A 122 12.89 17.71 16.80
C ALA A 122 12.71 18.99 15.94
N SER A 123 11.48 19.52 15.84
CA SER A 123 11.19 20.74 15.07
C SER A 123 9.95 21.44 15.61
N PRO A 124 9.96 22.79 15.76
CA PRO A 124 8.75 23.56 16.07
C PRO A 124 7.78 23.66 14.88
N TYR A 125 8.19 23.26 13.67
CA TYR A 125 7.35 23.26 12.48
C TYR A 125 6.48 21.98 12.46
N ASN A 126 5.56 21.94 13.42
CA ASN A 126 4.66 20.80 13.64
C ASN A 126 3.25 21.27 14.02
N VAL A 127 2.29 20.35 13.93
CA VAL A 127 0.86 20.63 14.11
C VAL A 127 0.51 21.11 15.54
N VAL A 128 1.27 20.70 16.54
CA VAL A 128 1.01 21.08 17.95
C VAL A 128 1.50 22.48 18.24
N ASP A 129 2.74 22.78 17.82
CA ASP A 129 3.40 24.05 18.18
C ASP A 129 3.09 25.18 17.20
N ALA A 130 2.92 24.87 15.91
CA ALA A 130 2.78 25.89 14.85
C ALA A 130 1.33 26.23 14.50
N THR A 131 0.34 25.51 15.06
CA THR A 131 -1.06 25.75 14.75
C THR A 131 -1.85 26.24 15.96
N PRO A 132 -2.91 27.05 15.75
CA PRO A 132 -3.82 27.43 16.83
C PRO A 132 -4.64 26.24 17.36
N TRP A 133 -4.65 25.11 16.65
CA TRP A 133 -5.36 23.90 17.03
C TRP A 133 -4.68 23.13 18.17
N GLY A 134 -3.35 23.07 18.19
CA GLY A 134 -2.54 22.57 19.30
C GLY A 134 -2.79 21.11 19.69
N ARG A 135 -3.31 20.27 18.78
CA ARG A 135 -3.58 18.84 19.03
C ARG A 135 -2.65 17.97 18.18
N ASP A 136 -2.38 16.76 18.66
CA ASP A 136 -1.63 15.74 17.93
C ASP A 136 -2.58 14.72 17.28
N PRO A 137 -2.93 14.88 16.00
CA PRO A 137 -3.85 13.99 15.32
C PRO A 137 -3.31 12.57 15.15
N LEU A 138 -1.99 12.40 15.04
CA LEU A 138 -1.41 11.06 14.92
C LEU A 138 -1.51 10.29 16.23
N LYS A 139 -1.38 10.97 17.38
CA LYS A 139 -1.59 10.33 18.68
C LYS A 139 -3.05 9.89 18.85
N GLU A 140 -3.98 10.76 18.50
CA GLU A 140 -5.41 10.44 18.58
C GLU A 140 -5.79 9.31 17.60
N LEU A 141 -5.21 9.31 16.39
CA LEU A 141 -5.42 8.23 15.42
C LEU A 141 -4.83 6.91 15.90
N ALA A 142 -3.62 6.93 16.48
CA ALA A 142 -2.98 5.75 17.05
C ALA A 142 -3.84 5.12 18.14
N ASP A 143 -4.32 5.93 19.09
CA ASP A 143 -5.19 5.47 20.17
C ASP A 143 -6.50 4.87 19.63
N ALA A 144 -7.07 5.49 18.58
CA ALA A 144 -8.29 4.98 17.95
C ALA A 144 -8.04 3.68 17.17
N CYS A 145 -6.93 3.57 16.43
CA CYS A 145 -6.55 2.35 15.71
C CYS A 145 -6.33 1.18 16.66
N HIS A 146 -5.59 1.38 17.74
CA HIS A 146 -5.33 0.35 18.73
C HIS A 146 -6.62 -0.10 19.44
N ALA A 147 -7.50 0.84 19.79
CA ALA A 147 -8.78 0.53 20.40
C ALA A 147 -9.72 -0.30 19.49
N GLU A 148 -9.64 -0.08 18.17
CA GLU A 148 -10.45 -0.78 17.18
C GLU A 148 -9.76 -2.02 16.58
N GLY A 149 -8.50 -2.28 16.91
CA GLY A 149 -7.71 -3.41 16.38
C GLY A 149 -7.44 -3.33 14.88
N ILE A 150 -7.20 -2.12 14.37
CA ILE A 150 -6.74 -1.88 12.99
C ILE A 150 -5.26 -1.47 13.00
N GLY A 151 -4.45 -1.96 12.04
CA GLY A 151 -3.04 -1.62 11.94
C GLY A 151 -2.82 -0.13 11.63
N LEU A 152 -1.75 0.45 12.17
CA LEU A 152 -1.33 1.82 11.88
C LEU A 152 0.09 1.84 11.33
N ASN A 153 0.28 2.56 10.21
CA ASN A 153 1.56 2.79 9.56
C ASN A 153 1.77 4.29 9.38
N PHE A 154 3.02 4.71 9.38
CA PHE A 154 3.37 6.11 9.11
C PHE A 154 4.13 6.24 7.78
N TYR A 155 3.61 7.07 6.88
CA TYR A 155 4.39 7.60 5.77
C TYR A 155 5.34 8.69 6.29
N TYR A 156 6.57 8.66 5.81
CA TYR A 156 7.60 9.65 6.13
C TYR A 156 8.38 10.09 4.89
N SER A 157 8.37 11.38 4.59
CA SER A 157 9.11 11.93 3.45
C SER A 157 10.61 12.02 3.74
N LEU A 158 11.43 11.46 2.83
CA LEU A 158 12.87 11.70 2.78
C LEU A 158 13.20 13.11 2.26
N LEU A 159 12.31 13.69 1.45
CA LEU A 159 12.39 15.06 0.96
C LEU A 159 11.99 16.06 2.05
N ASP A 160 12.61 17.24 2.00
CA ASP A 160 12.17 18.42 2.73
C ASP A 160 12.43 19.69 1.90
N TRP A 161 11.35 20.35 1.52
CA TRP A 161 11.45 21.58 0.73
C TRP A 161 11.79 22.82 1.58
N GLY A 162 11.69 22.71 2.89
CA GLY A 162 11.78 23.86 3.82
C GLY A 162 13.09 23.93 4.61
N ARG A 163 13.68 22.78 4.96
CA ARG A 163 14.85 22.77 5.85
C ARG A 163 16.11 23.21 5.15
N ASP A 164 16.88 24.07 5.84
CA ASP A 164 18.16 24.57 5.34
C ASP A 164 19.25 23.48 5.26
N ASP A 165 19.24 22.51 6.17
CA ASP A 165 20.22 21.41 6.19
C ASP A 165 19.94 20.32 5.15
N TYR A 166 18.71 20.27 4.58
CA TYR A 166 18.40 19.35 3.51
C TYR A 166 19.06 19.79 2.18
N PRO A 167 19.85 18.93 1.52
CA PRO A 167 20.58 19.31 0.29
C PRO A 167 19.64 19.33 -0.93
N ARG A 168 18.97 20.44 -1.17
CA ARG A 168 17.99 20.63 -2.26
C ARG A 168 18.58 20.62 -3.67
N GLY A 169 19.91 20.67 -3.80
CA GLY A 169 20.57 20.74 -5.09
C GLY A 169 20.67 22.15 -5.68
N ASP A 170 20.28 23.15 -4.93
CA ASP A 170 20.32 24.59 -5.27
C ASP A 170 21.65 25.27 -4.88
N GLY A 171 22.61 24.49 -4.40
CA GLY A 171 23.90 25.02 -3.93
C GLY A 171 23.83 25.69 -2.55
N ASN A 172 22.79 25.40 -1.77
CA ASN A 172 22.64 25.95 -0.42
C ASN A 172 23.87 25.63 0.46
N PRO A 173 24.64 26.66 0.95
CA PRO A 173 25.84 26.43 1.75
C PRO A 173 25.55 25.91 3.15
N LYS A 174 24.28 25.93 3.60
CA LYS A 174 23.83 25.37 4.89
C LYS A 174 23.46 23.90 4.81
N ALA A 175 23.47 23.28 3.62
CA ALA A 175 23.14 21.89 3.45
C ALA A 175 24.12 21.01 4.23
N ASP A 176 23.57 20.23 5.17
CA ASP A 176 24.28 19.27 6.00
C ASP A 176 23.42 18.00 6.16
N TYR A 177 23.66 17.04 5.28
CA TYR A 177 22.85 15.83 5.27
C TYR A 177 23.03 14.96 6.52
N ALA A 178 24.19 14.99 7.15
CA ALA A 178 24.40 14.24 8.40
C ALA A 178 23.50 14.78 9.51
N HIS A 179 23.39 16.10 9.63
CA HIS A 179 22.47 16.74 10.57
C HIS A 179 20.99 16.49 10.22
N TYR A 180 20.65 16.51 8.92
CA TYR A 180 19.32 16.18 8.46
C TYR A 180 18.96 14.70 8.74
N LEU A 181 19.92 13.78 8.56
CA LEU A 181 19.74 12.37 8.89
C LEU A 181 19.52 12.15 10.40
N ASP A 182 20.26 12.89 11.25
CA ASP A 182 20.05 12.87 12.71
C ASP A 182 18.65 13.35 13.06
N PHE A 183 18.16 14.40 12.41
CA PHE A 183 16.80 14.90 12.55
C PHE A 183 15.75 13.85 12.15
N MET A 184 15.92 13.20 11.00
CA MET A 184 15.01 12.12 10.58
C MET A 184 15.00 10.97 11.59
N CYS A 185 16.17 10.51 12.04
CA CYS A 185 16.27 9.44 13.02
C CYS A 185 15.60 9.83 14.36
N ALA A 186 15.71 11.09 14.79
CA ALA A 186 15.04 11.58 16.00
C ALA A 186 13.51 11.52 15.84
N GLN A 187 12.97 11.99 14.72
CA GLN A 187 11.52 11.92 14.46
C GLN A 187 11.01 10.49 14.33
N ILE A 188 11.73 9.61 13.65
CA ILE A 188 11.37 8.18 13.53
C ILE A 188 11.38 7.51 14.92
N THR A 189 12.35 7.86 15.78
CA THR A 189 12.40 7.39 17.16
C THR A 189 11.15 7.84 17.94
N GLU A 190 10.74 9.11 17.82
CA GLU A 190 9.53 9.61 18.46
C GLU A 190 8.29 8.86 17.98
N LEU A 191 8.14 8.65 16.67
CA LEU A 191 7.01 7.92 16.07
C LEU A 191 6.96 6.46 16.56
N LEU A 192 8.10 5.79 16.69
CA LEU A 192 8.15 4.39 17.10
C LEU A 192 8.12 4.18 18.61
N THR A 193 8.31 5.23 19.42
CA THR A 193 8.31 5.11 20.89
C THR A 193 7.12 5.81 21.56
N GLY A 194 6.45 6.75 20.87
CA GLY A 194 5.37 7.57 21.42
C GLY A 194 3.95 7.17 21.02
N TYR A 195 3.80 6.34 19.99
CA TYR A 195 2.50 6.09 19.34
C TYR A 195 2.03 4.62 19.44
N GLY A 196 2.67 3.80 20.26
CA GLY A 196 2.36 2.38 20.45
C GLY A 196 2.90 1.51 19.31
N PRO A 197 2.32 0.32 19.09
CA PRO A 197 2.74 -0.57 18.00
C PRO A 197 2.48 0.05 16.63
N ILE A 198 3.52 0.11 15.78
CA ILE A 198 3.46 0.63 14.41
C ILE A 198 3.75 -0.52 13.44
N GLY A 199 2.88 -0.70 12.44
CA GLY A 199 3.01 -1.80 11.49
C GLY A 199 4.06 -1.55 10.41
N CYS A 200 4.27 -0.29 9.99
CA CYS A 200 5.22 0.04 8.93
C CYS A 200 5.63 1.52 8.98
N ILE A 201 6.90 1.79 8.66
CA ILE A 201 7.36 3.10 8.19
C ILE A 201 7.47 3.07 6.66
N TRP A 202 6.71 3.92 6.00
CA TRP A 202 6.57 4.02 4.55
C TRP A 202 7.32 5.25 4.03
N PHE A 203 8.49 5.06 3.44
CA PHE A 203 9.34 6.14 2.93
C PHE A 203 8.99 6.55 1.52
N ASP A 204 9.27 7.82 1.21
CA ASP A 204 9.06 8.42 -0.09
C ASP A 204 10.04 9.57 -0.33
N GLY A 205 10.29 9.92 -1.60
CA GLY A 205 11.02 11.14 -1.93
C GLY A 205 12.50 10.97 -2.27
N ASP A 206 13.01 9.77 -2.47
CA ASP A 206 14.44 9.59 -2.78
C ASP A 206 14.81 9.98 -4.23
N TRP A 207 13.85 10.07 -5.13
CA TRP A 207 14.08 10.42 -6.55
C TRP A 207 14.70 11.80 -6.77
N ALA A 208 14.60 12.72 -5.82
CA ALA A 208 15.17 14.06 -5.92
C ALA A 208 16.71 14.08 -6.01
N LYS A 209 17.36 12.98 -5.63
CA LYS A 209 18.83 12.83 -5.67
C LYS A 209 19.31 11.89 -6.76
N ILE A 210 18.39 11.36 -7.56
CA ILE A 210 18.72 10.43 -8.63
C ILE A 210 19.11 11.21 -9.87
N LYS A 211 20.32 10.99 -10.37
CA LYS A 211 20.73 11.50 -11.70
C LYS A 211 20.00 10.71 -12.78
N LYS A 212 19.40 11.39 -13.75
CA LYS A 212 18.82 10.72 -14.92
C LYS A 212 19.92 9.90 -15.60
N PRO A 213 19.67 8.61 -15.92
CA PRO A 213 20.64 7.83 -16.65
C PRO A 213 20.91 8.48 -18.01
N GLU A 214 22.17 8.51 -18.42
CA GLU A 214 22.51 8.76 -19.83
C GLU A 214 21.98 7.60 -20.67
N GLU A 215 21.60 7.89 -21.92
CA GLU A 215 21.02 6.88 -22.82
C GLU A 215 21.93 5.65 -22.92
N GLY A 216 21.38 4.48 -22.59
CA GLY A 216 22.10 3.20 -22.58
C GLY A 216 22.96 2.90 -21.36
N LYS A 217 22.90 3.71 -20.30
CA LYS A 217 23.59 3.45 -19.03
C LYS A 217 22.60 3.09 -17.91
N GLU A 218 23.08 2.31 -16.94
CA GLU A 218 22.30 2.01 -15.73
C GLU A 218 22.05 3.27 -14.89
N LEU A 219 20.95 3.25 -14.13
CA LEU A 219 20.60 4.29 -13.18
C LEU A 219 21.63 4.33 -12.04
N VAL A 220 22.40 5.42 -11.93
CA VAL A 220 23.34 5.62 -10.83
C VAL A 220 22.67 6.46 -9.75
N VAL A 221 22.49 5.86 -8.56
CA VAL A 221 22.10 6.58 -7.35
C VAL A 221 23.39 7.01 -6.66
N ASP A 222 23.74 8.30 -6.79
CA ASP A 222 25.02 8.86 -6.34
C ASP A 222 24.87 9.60 -4.99
N PHE A 223 23.90 9.15 -4.15
CA PHE A 223 23.61 9.78 -2.89
C PHE A 223 23.32 8.71 -1.82
N ASP A 224 24.09 8.73 -0.75
CA ASP A 224 23.84 7.88 0.42
C ASP A 224 22.75 8.50 1.29
N TRP A 225 21.57 7.89 1.27
CA TRP A 225 20.44 8.26 2.11
C TRP A 225 20.58 7.79 3.57
N GLY A 226 21.61 7.01 3.89
CA GLY A 226 21.78 6.43 5.22
C GLY A 226 20.73 5.34 5.54
N TYR A 227 20.24 4.63 4.54
CA TYR A 227 19.19 3.61 4.70
C TYR A 227 19.58 2.52 5.69
N GLU A 228 20.84 2.08 5.69
CA GLU A 228 21.32 1.09 6.66
C GLU A 228 21.06 1.56 8.11
N ARG A 229 21.39 2.82 8.41
CA ARG A 229 21.16 3.43 9.74
C ARG A 229 19.68 3.56 10.06
N ILE A 230 18.88 4.03 9.09
CA ILE A 230 17.45 4.28 9.28
C ILE A 230 16.71 2.95 9.49
N TYR A 231 16.93 1.97 8.63
CA TYR A 231 16.23 0.69 8.67
C TYR A 231 16.62 -0.13 9.90
N LYS A 232 17.90 -0.13 10.25
CA LYS A 232 18.38 -0.73 11.49
C LYS A 232 17.73 -0.10 12.72
N LEU A 233 17.63 1.24 12.80
CA LEU A 233 16.96 1.95 13.88
C LEU A 233 15.50 1.50 14.02
N ILE A 234 14.77 1.37 12.92
CA ILE A 234 13.37 0.94 12.94
C ILE A 234 13.24 -0.47 13.50
N HIS A 235 14.01 -1.42 12.98
CA HIS A 235 13.95 -2.81 13.43
C HIS A 235 14.47 -3.02 14.86
N GLU A 236 15.40 -2.16 15.34
CA GLU A 236 15.84 -2.18 16.74
C GLU A 236 14.77 -1.65 17.70
N LEU A 237 14.04 -0.59 17.31
CA LEU A 237 12.99 -0.01 18.15
C LEU A 237 11.71 -0.85 18.17
N GLN A 238 11.29 -1.36 17.02
CA GLN A 238 10.12 -2.23 16.88
C GLN A 238 10.41 -3.33 15.84
N PRO A 239 10.85 -4.53 16.23
CA PRO A 239 11.18 -5.61 15.30
C PRO A 239 10.02 -6.07 14.39
N SER A 240 8.77 -5.82 14.80
CA SER A 240 7.57 -6.08 13.99
C SER A 240 7.20 -4.93 13.04
N CYS A 241 7.83 -3.77 13.15
CA CYS A 241 7.59 -2.65 12.25
C CYS A 241 8.29 -2.91 10.90
N LEU A 242 7.50 -3.01 9.84
CA LEU A 242 8.02 -3.24 8.50
C LEU A 242 8.58 -1.96 7.88
N VAL A 243 9.50 -2.11 6.94
CA VAL A 243 10.07 -1.01 6.17
C VAL A 243 9.60 -1.10 4.72
N ALA A 244 9.00 -0.02 4.24
CA ALA A 244 8.61 0.18 2.84
C ALA A 244 9.23 1.46 2.29
N ASN A 245 9.68 1.45 1.04
CA ASN A 245 10.26 2.64 0.43
C ASN A 245 9.85 2.76 -1.05
N ASN A 246 9.23 3.91 -1.38
CA ASN A 246 8.74 4.22 -2.73
C ASN A 246 9.83 4.77 -3.64
N HIS A 247 10.99 4.15 -3.67
CA HIS A 247 12.12 4.59 -4.50
C HIS A 247 12.07 4.08 -5.95
N HIS A 248 11.10 3.27 -6.31
CA HIS A 248 10.86 2.75 -7.68
C HIS A 248 12.01 1.92 -8.28
N ARG A 249 12.90 1.40 -7.46
CA ARG A 249 14.08 0.60 -7.83
C ARG A 249 13.95 -0.82 -7.31
N VAL A 250 14.96 -1.64 -7.59
CA VAL A 250 15.13 -2.93 -6.92
C VAL A 250 15.23 -2.71 -5.41
N PRO A 251 14.53 -3.51 -4.60
CA PRO A 251 14.61 -3.42 -3.14
C PRO A 251 16.04 -3.46 -2.61
N ILE A 252 16.28 -2.76 -1.52
CA ILE A 252 17.58 -2.70 -0.84
C ILE A 252 17.55 -3.40 0.51
N PRO A 253 18.71 -3.81 1.08
CA PRO A 253 18.76 -4.54 2.34
C PRO A 253 18.05 -3.80 3.48
N GLY A 254 17.19 -4.49 4.21
CA GLY A 254 16.40 -3.93 5.31
C GLY A 254 14.97 -3.55 4.93
N GLU A 255 14.60 -3.62 3.67
CA GLU A 255 13.22 -3.46 3.23
C GLU A 255 12.42 -4.76 3.40
N ASP A 256 11.15 -4.63 3.73
CA ASP A 256 10.21 -5.72 3.95
C ASP A 256 9.05 -5.72 2.94
N ILE A 257 8.78 -4.55 2.35
CA ILE A 257 7.68 -4.33 1.40
C ILE A 257 8.22 -3.61 0.16
N GLN A 258 7.98 -4.17 -1.03
CA GLN A 258 8.20 -3.49 -2.30
C GLN A 258 6.94 -2.74 -2.73
N ILE A 259 7.10 -1.46 -3.08
CA ILE A 259 6.02 -0.55 -3.45
C ILE A 259 5.89 -0.41 -4.96
N PHE A 260 4.64 -0.35 -5.43
CA PHE A 260 4.25 -0.06 -6.81
C PHE A 260 3.29 1.13 -6.82
N GLU A 261 3.81 2.34 -7.03
CA GLU A 261 2.96 3.53 -7.06
C GLU A 261 2.15 3.60 -8.35
N ARG A 262 0.82 3.67 -8.21
CA ARG A 262 -0.18 3.75 -9.29
C ARG A 262 -0.18 2.58 -10.26
N ASP A 263 0.81 1.69 -10.21
CA ASP A 263 0.91 0.49 -11.04
C ASP A 263 0.52 -0.78 -10.28
N ILE A 264 0.36 -1.87 -10.99
CA ILE A 264 0.16 -3.20 -10.43
C ILE A 264 1.50 -3.94 -10.57
N PRO A 265 1.91 -4.82 -9.63
CA PRO A 265 3.16 -5.55 -9.74
C PRO A 265 3.39 -6.18 -11.12
N GLY A 266 4.52 -5.87 -11.74
CA GLY A 266 4.89 -6.31 -13.09
C GLY A 266 4.39 -5.43 -14.22
N GLU A 267 3.67 -4.35 -13.94
CA GLU A 267 3.27 -3.32 -14.91
C GLU A 267 4.02 -2.00 -14.64
N ASN A 268 4.09 -1.14 -15.64
CA ASN A 268 4.66 0.21 -15.55
C ASN A 268 3.90 1.19 -16.46
N SER A 269 2.57 1.18 -16.35
CA SER A 269 1.70 2.05 -17.16
C SER A 269 1.76 3.51 -16.71
N SER A 270 2.06 3.75 -15.44
CA SER A 270 2.25 5.08 -14.87
C SER A 270 3.64 5.66 -15.17
N GLY A 271 4.59 4.81 -15.56
CA GLY A 271 5.95 5.21 -15.90
C GLY A 271 6.86 5.55 -14.71
N TYR A 272 6.42 5.27 -13.47
CA TYR A 272 7.23 5.55 -12.27
C TYR A 272 8.27 4.47 -12.01
N SER A 273 7.96 3.20 -12.29
CA SER A 273 8.87 2.10 -12.00
C SER A 273 10.15 2.20 -12.83
N ARG A 274 11.28 2.00 -12.18
CA ARG A 274 12.63 1.99 -12.75
C ARG A 274 13.20 0.59 -12.87
N THR A 275 12.40 -0.41 -12.51
CA THR A 275 12.75 -1.81 -12.60
C THR A 275 11.52 -2.61 -13.02
N SER A 276 11.74 -3.70 -13.77
CA SER A 276 10.73 -4.72 -14.03
C SER A 276 10.72 -5.81 -12.96
N HIS A 277 11.63 -5.72 -11.97
CA HIS A 277 11.76 -6.69 -10.89
C HIS A 277 10.56 -6.62 -9.96
N VAL A 278 10.00 -7.78 -9.65
CA VAL A 278 8.98 -7.97 -8.60
C VAL A 278 9.50 -9.02 -7.65
N SER A 279 9.72 -8.62 -6.41
CA SER A 279 10.29 -9.48 -5.37
C SER A 279 9.43 -10.71 -5.10
N GLN A 280 10.09 -11.84 -4.88
CA GLN A 280 9.45 -13.09 -4.45
C GLN A 280 9.52 -13.25 -2.92
N GLU A 281 10.40 -12.51 -2.25
CA GLU A 281 10.67 -12.60 -0.81
C GLU A 281 9.96 -11.50 -0.01
N LEU A 282 9.88 -10.28 -0.57
CA LEU A 282 9.20 -9.18 0.08
C LEU A 282 7.68 -9.30 -0.03
N ALA A 283 6.97 -8.67 0.90
CA ALA A 283 5.58 -8.36 0.68
C ALA A 283 5.45 -7.29 -0.42
N LEU A 284 4.32 -7.26 -1.11
CA LEU A 284 4.09 -6.33 -2.22
C LEU A 284 2.92 -5.41 -1.87
N GLU A 285 3.03 -4.13 -2.20
CA GLU A 285 1.95 -3.18 -2.03
C GLU A 285 1.82 -2.26 -3.24
N THR A 286 0.60 -2.06 -3.69
CA THR A 286 0.26 -1.04 -4.69
C THR A 286 -0.52 0.07 -4.03
N CYS A 287 -0.06 1.32 -4.12
CA CYS A 287 -0.83 2.47 -3.68
C CYS A 287 -1.54 3.15 -4.85
N LYS A 288 -2.85 3.44 -4.67
CA LYS A 288 -3.70 4.09 -5.68
C LYS A 288 -4.62 5.13 -5.04
N THR A 289 -5.09 6.06 -5.85
CA THR A 289 -6.01 7.13 -5.43
C THR A 289 -7.45 6.83 -5.83
N LEU A 290 -8.43 7.35 -5.08
CA LEU A 290 -9.85 7.32 -5.44
C LEU A 290 -10.17 8.25 -6.62
N ASN A 291 -9.38 9.29 -6.79
CA ASN A 291 -9.43 10.28 -7.88
C ASN A 291 -8.03 10.42 -8.52
N ASN A 292 -7.59 11.60 -8.95
CA ASN A 292 -6.25 11.78 -9.52
C ASN A 292 -5.21 12.33 -8.52
N ASN A 293 -5.64 12.74 -7.32
CA ASN A 293 -4.78 13.39 -6.32
C ASN A 293 -4.62 12.54 -5.05
N TRP A 294 -3.49 12.70 -4.35
CA TRP A 294 -3.28 12.11 -3.03
C TRP A 294 -3.90 13.00 -1.95
N GLY A 295 -3.49 14.28 -1.87
CA GLY A 295 -4.09 15.25 -0.98
C GLY A 295 -5.45 15.78 -1.46
N TYR A 296 -6.14 16.48 -0.57
CA TYR A 296 -7.43 17.09 -0.88
C TYR A 296 -7.33 18.06 -2.07
N ASN A 297 -8.15 17.81 -3.09
CA ASN A 297 -8.24 18.67 -4.26
C ASN A 297 -9.72 18.92 -4.64
N LEU A 298 -10.15 20.16 -4.47
CA LEU A 298 -11.54 20.56 -4.73
C LEU A 298 -11.87 20.60 -6.24
N LYS A 299 -10.86 20.73 -7.09
CA LYS A 299 -11.01 20.83 -8.55
C LYS A 299 -10.94 19.48 -9.27
N ASP A 300 -10.72 18.37 -8.54
CA ASP A 300 -10.63 17.04 -9.15
C ASP A 300 -11.97 16.31 -9.13
N PRO A 301 -12.70 16.27 -10.25
CA PRO A 301 -13.98 15.57 -10.37
C PRO A 301 -13.82 14.09 -10.76
N HIS A 302 -12.60 13.59 -10.99
CA HIS A 302 -12.32 12.30 -11.65
C HIS A 302 -12.36 11.14 -10.66
N TRP A 303 -13.50 10.94 -10.05
CA TRP A 303 -13.70 9.82 -9.13
C TRP A 303 -13.83 8.50 -9.88
N LYS A 304 -13.01 7.52 -9.50
CA LYS A 304 -13.17 6.14 -9.96
C LYS A 304 -14.49 5.56 -9.49
N THR A 305 -15.12 4.73 -10.31
CA THR A 305 -16.33 4.01 -9.94
C THR A 305 -16.05 2.89 -8.94
N VAL A 306 -17.07 2.45 -8.22
CA VAL A 306 -16.93 1.35 -7.25
C VAL A 306 -16.50 0.04 -7.94
N PRO A 307 -17.08 -0.36 -9.10
CA PRO A 307 -16.58 -1.52 -9.83
C PRO A 307 -15.10 -1.42 -10.21
N GLU A 308 -14.62 -0.27 -10.71
CA GLU A 308 -13.19 -0.07 -11.01
C GLU A 308 -12.30 -0.25 -9.78
N LEU A 309 -12.72 0.23 -8.61
CA LEU A 309 -11.95 0.11 -7.37
C LEU A 309 -11.91 -1.36 -6.88
N ILE A 310 -13.03 -2.07 -6.96
CA ILE A 310 -13.10 -3.50 -6.60
C ILE A 310 -12.26 -4.33 -7.58
N ARG A 311 -12.39 -4.12 -8.88
CA ARG A 311 -11.56 -4.80 -9.91
C ARG A 311 -10.07 -4.51 -9.69
N THR A 312 -9.73 -3.30 -9.25
CA THR A 312 -8.36 -2.94 -8.89
C THR A 312 -7.87 -3.76 -7.69
N LEU A 313 -8.65 -3.84 -6.60
CA LEU A 313 -8.33 -4.64 -5.43
C LEU A 313 -8.13 -6.13 -5.79
N VAL A 314 -9.06 -6.69 -6.54
CA VAL A 314 -9.01 -8.09 -7.01
C VAL A 314 -7.77 -8.35 -7.87
N SER A 315 -7.50 -7.46 -8.83
CA SER A 315 -6.33 -7.58 -9.72
C SER A 315 -5.00 -7.52 -8.97
N ILE A 316 -4.92 -6.70 -7.92
CA ILE A 316 -3.75 -6.56 -7.06
C ILE A 316 -3.60 -7.81 -6.16
N ALA A 317 -4.68 -8.28 -5.53
CA ALA A 317 -4.67 -9.52 -4.76
C ALA A 317 -4.26 -10.72 -5.62
N GLY A 318 -4.73 -10.79 -6.87
CA GLY A 318 -4.35 -11.79 -7.88
C GLY A 318 -2.89 -11.67 -8.38
N ARG A 319 -2.14 -10.70 -7.90
CA ARG A 319 -0.67 -10.56 -8.07
C ARG A 319 0.09 -10.65 -6.75
N ASN A 320 -0.54 -11.23 -5.73
CA ASN A 320 0.01 -11.45 -4.41
C ASN A 320 0.39 -10.16 -3.66
N ALA A 321 -0.26 -9.04 -3.98
CA ALA A 321 0.01 -7.73 -3.41
C ALA A 321 -1.17 -7.22 -2.57
N ASN A 322 -0.90 -6.21 -1.75
CA ASN A 322 -1.90 -5.45 -1.02
C ASN A 322 -2.29 -4.18 -1.79
N LEU A 323 -3.54 -3.78 -1.70
CA LEU A 323 -3.98 -2.45 -2.13
C LEU A 323 -3.93 -1.48 -0.95
N LEU A 324 -3.24 -0.35 -1.12
CA LEU A 324 -3.28 0.82 -0.25
C LEU A 324 -4.05 1.94 -0.98
N LEU A 325 -5.32 2.15 -0.61
CA LEU A 325 -6.23 3.05 -1.32
C LEU A 325 -6.33 4.40 -0.62
N ASN A 326 -6.00 5.48 -1.33
CA ASN A 326 -5.80 6.79 -0.74
C ASN A 326 -7.08 7.62 -0.59
N VAL A 327 -7.18 8.31 0.54
CA VAL A 327 -8.10 9.41 0.79
C VAL A 327 -7.32 10.68 1.15
N GLY A 328 -7.83 11.84 0.72
CA GLY A 328 -7.30 13.17 1.07
C GLY A 328 -8.33 13.94 1.91
N PRO A 329 -8.21 13.96 3.25
CA PRO A 329 -9.12 14.71 4.10
C PRO A 329 -9.09 16.22 3.83
N ALA A 330 -10.24 16.84 3.99
CA ALA A 330 -10.41 18.28 3.88
C ALA A 330 -9.72 19.04 5.02
N PRO A 331 -9.47 20.35 4.88
CA PRO A 331 -8.77 21.13 5.91
C PRO A 331 -9.53 21.23 7.23
N ASP A 332 -10.84 21.01 7.24
CA ASP A 332 -11.65 20.93 8.47
C ASP A 332 -11.53 19.61 9.23
N GLY A 333 -10.77 18.64 8.68
CA GLY A 333 -10.56 17.32 9.25
C GLY A 333 -11.59 16.27 8.84
N THR A 334 -12.49 16.56 7.89
CA THR A 334 -13.45 15.55 7.40
C THR A 334 -12.88 14.76 6.21
N ILE A 335 -13.19 13.46 6.15
CA ILE A 335 -13.00 12.69 4.92
C ILE A 335 -14.09 13.10 3.92
N PRO A 336 -13.75 13.46 2.68
CA PRO A 336 -14.73 13.89 1.68
C PRO A 336 -15.85 12.87 1.45
N ALA A 337 -17.08 13.31 1.30
CA ALA A 337 -18.25 12.44 1.12
C ALA A 337 -18.08 11.44 -0.05
N GLY A 338 -17.44 11.89 -1.16
CA GLY A 338 -17.14 11.02 -2.29
C GLY A 338 -16.20 9.84 -1.93
N SER A 339 -15.26 10.06 -1.01
CA SER A 339 -14.40 8.99 -0.47
C SER A 339 -15.20 8.07 0.45
N VAL A 340 -15.97 8.64 1.37
CA VAL A 340 -16.78 7.85 2.36
C VAL A 340 -17.75 6.92 1.64
N THR A 341 -18.47 7.42 0.63
CA THR A 341 -19.41 6.61 -0.16
C THR A 341 -18.73 5.43 -0.86
N ARG A 342 -17.53 5.65 -1.45
CA ARG A 342 -16.79 4.59 -2.13
C ARG A 342 -16.23 3.56 -1.17
N LEU A 343 -15.66 4.02 -0.06
CA LEU A 343 -15.18 3.14 1.00
C LEU A 343 -16.31 2.27 1.56
N ALA A 344 -17.49 2.84 1.81
CA ALA A 344 -18.65 2.09 2.28
C ALA A 344 -19.10 1.01 1.28
N ALA A 345 -19.17 1.35 0.00
CA ALA A 345 -19.54 0.40 -1.05
C ALA A 345 -18.49 -0.73 -1.25
N ILE A 346 -17.18 -0.41 -1.13
CA ILE A 346 -16.13 -1.44 -1.08
C ILE A 346 -16.36 -2.33 0.13
N GLY A 347 -16.71 -1.77 1.29
CA GLY A 347 -17.00 -2.52 2.50
C GLY A 347 -18.17 -3.47 2.37
N GLU A 348 -19.24 -3.08 1.70
CA GLU A 348 -20.36 -3.97 1.39
C GLU A 348 -19.91 -5.17 0.55
N TRP A 349 -19.11 -4.92 -0.50
CA TRP A 349 -18.54 -5.97 -1.33
C TRP A 349 -17.59 -6.88 -0.54
N MET A 350 -16.69 -6.30 0.26
CA MET A 350 -15.72 -7.04 1.10
C MET A 350 -16.42 -7.87 2.19
N SER A 351 -17.53 -7.41 2.74
CA SER A 351 -18.34 -8.17 3.70
C SER A 351 -18.88 -9.47 3.08
N ALA A 352 -19.25 -9.43 1.80
CA ALA A 352 -19.78 -10.60 1.09
C ALA A 352 -18.67 -11.49 0.50
N ASN A 353 -17.57 -10.91 0.04
CA ASN A 353 -16.57 -11.56 -0.80
C ASN A 353 -15.17 -11.64 -0.19
N GLY A 354 -14.94 -11.04 0.97
CA GLY A 354 -13.61 -10.91 1.57
C GLY A 354 -12.90 -12.24 1.85
N GLU A 355 -13.64 -13.36 1.93
CA GLU A 355 -13.06 -14.69 2.03
C GLU A 355 -12.15 -15.03 0.84
N SER A 356 -12.48 -14.55 -0.35
CA SER A 356 -11.71 -14.77 -1.57
C SER A 356 -10.48 -13.85 -1.69
N ILE A 357 -10.34 -12.87 -0.78
CA ILE A 357 -9.29 -11.85 -0.76
C ILE A 357 -8.34 -12.05 0.43
N TYR A 358 -8.87 -11.94 1.68
CA TYR A 358 -8.03 -12.02 2.87
C TYR A 358 -7.38 -13.39 3.07
N GLY A 359 -6.11 -13.38 3.51
CA GLY A 359 -5.34 -14.58 3.76
C GLY A 359 -5.02 -15.41 2.53
N THR A 360 -5.23 -14.84 1.33
CA THR A 360 -4.96 -15.55 0.07
C THR A 360 -3.55 -15.30 -0.45
N ARG A 361 -3.13 -16.18 -1.36
CA ARG A 361 -1.93 -16.03 -2.20
C ARG A 361 -2.33 -16.16 -3.67
N ALA A 362 -1.46 -15.73 -4.59
CA ALA A 362 -1.71 -15.74 -6.03
C ALA A 362 -0.50 -16.31 -6.78
N THR A 363 -0.05 -17.49 -6.36
CA THR A 363 1.18 -18.13 -6.87
C THR A 363 0.92 -19.26 -7.89
N LEU A 364 -0.33 -19.70 -8.03
CA LEU A 364 -0.66 -20.88 -8.87
C LEU A 364 -0.79 -20.55 -10.36
N LEU A 365 -1.24 -19.35 -10.70
CA LEU A 365 -1.49 -18.95 -12.08
C LEU A 365 -1.24 -17.44 -12.24
N LYS A 366 -0.52 -17.07 -13.30
CA LYS A 366 -0.40 -15.66 -13.70
C LYS A 366 -1.76 -15.08 -14.11
N PRO A 367 -1.96 -13.76 -14.01
CA PRO A 367 -3.17 -13.12 -14.54
C PRO A 367 -3.49 -13.57 -15.97
N GLN A 368 -4.76 -13.78 -16.24
CA GLN A 368 -5.30 -14.27 -17.51
C GLN A 368 -6.20 -13.19 -18.15
N PRO A 369 -6.51 -13.26 -19.45
CA PRO A 369 -7.45 -12.34 -20.08
C PRO A 369 -8.84 -12.30 -19.42
N TRP A 370 -9.27 -13.39 -18.80
CA TRP A 370 -10.54 -13.46 -18.07
C TRP A 370 -10.46 -12.89 -16.65
N GLY A 371 -9.25 -12.75 -16.05
CA GLY A 371 -9.09 -12.29 -14.67
C GLY A 371 -7.94 -12.93 -13.93
N VAL A 372 -8.12 -13.18 -12.64
CA VAL A 372 -7.06 -13.65 -11.74
C VAL A 372 -7.52 -14.82 -10.87
N LEU A 373 -6.53 -15.50 -10.27
CA LEU A 373 -6.76 -16.59 -9.33
C LEU A 373 -6.13 -16.23 -7.99
N THR A 374 -6.91 -16.40 -6.91
CA THR A 374 -6.40 -16.40 -5.54
C THR A 374 -6.62 -17.77 -4.91
N HIS A 375 -5.81 -18.12 -3.91
CA HIS A 375 -5.95 -19.38 -3.21
C HIS A 375 -5.53 -19.29 -1.75
N LYS A 376 -6.09 -20.14 -0.93
CA LYS A 376 -5.67 -20.42 0.44
C LYS A 376 -5.85 -21.91 0.73
N GLU A 377 -5.54 -22.35 1.95
CA GLU A 377 -5.64 -23.76 2.31
C GLU A 377 -7.01 -24.35 1.96
N GLY A 378 -7.00 -25.40 1.15
CA GLY A 378 -8.20 -26.13 0.74
C GLY A 378 -9.11 -25.43 -0.30
N LYS A 379 -8.79 -24.19 -0.72
CA LYS A 379 -9.67 -23.42 -1.60
C LYS A 379 -8.91 -22.68 -2.71
N ILE A 380 -9.54 -22.62 -3.87
CA ILE A 380 -9.15 -21.75 -4.99
C ILE A 380 -10.34 -20.87 -5.35
N PHE A 381 -10.08 -19.59 -5.63
CA PHE A 381 -11.05 -18.63 -6.12
C PHE A 381 -10.62 -18.13 -7.50
N LEU A 382 -11.50 -18.27 -8.50
CA LEU A 382 -11.32 -17.69 -9.81
C LEU A 382 -12.14 -16.40 -9.85
N HIS A 383 -11.47 -15.29 -9.99
CA HIS A 383 -12.06 -13.97 -10.13
C HIS A 383 -12.23 -13.66 -11.61
N VAL A 384 -13.45 -13.78 -12.10
CA VAL A 384 -13.79 -13.58 -13.52
C VAL A 384 -14.16 -12.12 -13.72
N LEU A 385 -13.20 -11.36 -14.22
CA LEU A 385 -13.35 -9.92 -14.49
C LEU A 385 -13.83 -9.65 -15.91
N GLU A 386 -13.56 -10.58 -16.84
CA GLU A 386 -14.02 -10.55 -18.23
C GLU A 386 -14.56 -11.91 -18.61
N MET A 387 -15.70 -11.95 -19.27
CA MET A 387 -16.26 -13.22 -19.74
C MET A 387 -15.29 -13.89 -20.72
N PRO A 388 -14.87 -15.16 -20.48
CA PRO A 388 -14.05 -15.88 -21.45
C PRO A 388 -14.77 -16.00 -22.81
N GLU A 389 -14.05 -15.86 -23.91
CA GLU A 389 -14.60 -15.81 -25.27
C GLU A 389 -15.54 -16.98 -25.60
N ASN A 390 -15.22 -18.17 -25.08
CA ASN A 390 -16.05 -19.41 -25.28
C ASN A 390 -16.80 -19.78 -23.99
N GLY A 391 -16.88 -18.93 -22.99
CA GLY A 391 -17.53 -19.21 -21.71
C GLY A 391 -16.81 -20.25 -20.85
N VAL A 392 -15.53 -20.57 -21.12
CA VAL A 392 -14.79 -21.62 -20.42
C VAL A 392 -13.44 -21.12 -19.96
N ILE A 393 -13.18 -21.29 -18.66
CA ILE A 393 -11.85 -21.07 -18.06
C ILE A 393 -11.09 -22.39 -18.13
N THR A 394 -9.83 -22.32 -18.59
CA THR A 394 -8.90 -23.45 -18.58
C THR A 394 -7.72 -23.14 -17.67
N LEU A 395 -7.52 -23.98 -16.64
CA LEU A 395 -6.35 -23.96 -15.78
C LEU A 395 -5.34 -24.99 -16.32
N PRO A 396 -4.06 -24.63 -16.53
CA PRO A 396 -3.03 -25.52 -17.11
C PRO A 396 -2.46 -26.51 -16.08
N PHE A 397 -3.31 -26.99 -15.19
CA PHE A 397 -3.02 -28.02 -14.18
C PHE A 397 -4.31 -28.73 -13.79
N THR A 398 -4.17 -29.97 -13.30
CA THR A 398 -5.33 -30.73 -12.83
C THR A 398 -5.57 -30.54 -11.35
N LEU A 399 -6.84 -30.66 -10.92
CA LEU A 399 -7.25 -30.57 -9.54
C LEU A 399 -7.96 -31.84 -9.07
N LYS A 400 -7.76 -32.22 -7.82
CA LYS A 400 -8.47 -33.33 -7.18
C LYS A 400 -9.77 -32.82 -6.55
N VAL A 401 -10.77 -32.60 -7.37
CA VAL A 401 -12.05 -32.01 -6.96
C VAL A 401 -13.17 -33.04 -7.08
N LYS A 402 -14.10 -33.04 -6.11
CA LYS A 402 -15.33 -33.86 -6.15
C LYS A 402 -16.45 -33.09 -6.86
N LYS A 403 -17.46 -33.83 -7.35
CA LYS A 403 -18.67 -33.23 -7.91
C LYS A 403 -19.37 -32.37 -6.83
N GLY A 404 -19.75 -31.15 -7.18
CA GLY A 404 -20.36 -30.18 -6.26
C GLY A 404 -19.41 -29.24 -5.56
N ASN A 405 -18.10 -29.48 -5.65
CA ASN A 405 -17.06 -28.61 -5.04
C ASN A 405 -16.60 -27.46 -5.95
N VAL A 406 -17.18 -27.34 -7.16
CA VAL A 406 -16.99 -26.18 -8.05
C VAL A 406 -18.32 -25.47 -8.13
N LYS A 407 -18.36 -24.24 -7.64
CA LYS A 407 -19.61 -23.50 -7.46
C LYS A 407 -19.41 -21.99 -7.64
N ALA A 408 -20.48 -21.31 -8.00
CA ALA A 408 -20.51 -19.85 -7.87
C ALA A 408 -20.34 -19.50 -6.40
N PHE A 409 -19.46 -18.57 -6.07
CA PHE A 409 -19.21 -18.14 -4.68
C PHE A 409 -20.48 -17.52 -4.07
N ALA A 410 -21.10 -16.61 -4.80
CA ALA A 410 -22.42 -16.07 -4.44
C ALA A 410 -23.50 -17.12 -4.71
N GLY A 411 -24.25 -17.47 -3.68
CA GLY A 411 -25.39 -18.40 -3.77
C GLY A 411 -25.05 -19.89 -3.89
N GLY A 412 -23.78 -20.27 -4.04
CA GLY A 412 -23.31 -21.66 -3.98
C GLY A 412 -23.78 -22.58 -5.12
N ALA A 413 -24.27 -22.03 -6.24
CA ALA A 413 -24.75 -22.81 -7.36
C ALA A 413 -23.63 -23.67 -7.98
N PRO A 414 -23.78 -25.01 -8.12
CA PRO A 414 -22.77 -25.87 -8.72
C PRO A 414 -22.51 -25.52 -10.18
N LEU A 415 -21.24 -25.50 -10.56
CA LEU A 415 -20.80 -25.18 -11.92
C LEU A 415 -20.26 -26.43 -12.64
N PRO A 416 -20.50 -26.55 -13.97
CA PRO A 416 -19.94 -27.64 -14.77
C PRO A 416 -18.42 -27.50 -14.87
N PHE A 417 -17.71 -28.60 -14.67
CA PHE A 417 -16.28 -28.68 -14.87
C PHE A 417 -15.85 -30.00 -15.53
N LYS A 418 -14.67 -29.99 -16.15
CA LYS A 418 -14.01 -31.19 -16.66
C LYS A 418 -12.56 -31.19 -16.21
N LYS A 419 -11.97 -32.35 -16.04
CA LYS A 419 -10.56 -32.54 -15.73
C LYS A 419 -9.94 -33.57 -16.65
N THR A 420 -8.71 -33.28 -17.07
CA THR A 420 -7.84 -34.19 -17.80
C THR A 420 -6.62 -34.55 -16.95
N LYS A 421 -5.61 -35.16 -17.54
CA LYS A 421 -4.32 -35.38 -16.85
C LYS A 421 -3.51 -34.10 -16.69
N THR A 422 -3.76 -33.08 -17.52
CA THR A 422 -2.97 -31.83 -17.60
C THR A 422 -3.78 -30.59 -17.26
N ASP A 423 -5.12 -30.62 -17.45
CA ASP A 423 -5.92 -29.41 -17.41
C ASP A 423 -7.17 -29.59 -16.54
N PHE A 424 -7.65 -28.48 -16.02
CA PHE A 424 -8.94 -28.36 -15.36
C PHE A 424 -9.74 -27.22 -15.99
N THR A 425 -10.96 -27.50 -16.42
CA THR A 425 -11.81 -26.49 -17.07
C THR A 425 -13.10 -26.27 -16.29
N VAL A 426 -13.53 -25.00 -16.20
CA VAL A 426 -14.80 -24.60 -15.59
C VAL A 426 -15.63 -23.84 -16.62
N THR A 427 -16.92 -24.18 -16.75
CA THR A 427 -17.85 -23.40 -17.57
C THR A 427 -18.41 -22.23 -16.72
N VAL A 428 -18.24 -21.02 -17.21
CA VAL A 428 -18.82 -19.81 -16.63
C VAL A 428 -20.25 -19.68 -17.13
N PRO A 429 -21.27 -19.44 -16.28
CA PRO A 429 -22.63 -19.20 -16.73
C PRO A 429 -22.73 -18.04 -17.72
N ALA A 430 -23.53 -18.18 -18.76
CA ALA A 430 -23.66 -17.14 -19.79
C ALA A 430 -24.27 -15.81 -19.26
N ASP A 431 -25.00 -15.90 -18.17
CA ASP A 431 -25.63 -14.78 -17.44
C ASP A 431 -24.78 -14.28 -16.25
N ALA A 432 -23.53 -14.77 -16.11
CA ALA A 432 -22.64 -14.31 -15.04
C ALA A 432 -22.30 -12.83 -15.22
N ASP A 433 -22.56 -12.04 -14.18
CA ASP A 433 -22.18 -10.61 -14.15
C ASP A 433 -20.71 -10.43 -13.81
N CYS A 434 -19.89 -10.27 -14.83
CA CYS A 434 -18.45 -9.99 -14.71
C CYS A 434 -18.14 -8.47 -14.66
N SER A 435 -19.14 -7.59 -14.57
CA SER A 435 -18.94 -6.13 -14.59
C SER A 435 -18.11 -5.63 -13.41
N THR A 436 -18.20 -6.31 -12.28
CA THR A 436 -17.36 -6.05 -11.09
C THR A 436 -16.41 -7.21 -10.85
N ASP A 437 -16.94 -8.38 -10.42
CA ASP A 437 -16.17 -9.60 -10.19
C ASP A 437 -17.13 -10.78 -10.01
N TYR A 438 -17.09 -11.75 -10.93
CA TYR A 438 -17.81 -13.02 -10.76
C TYR A 438 -16.86 -14.07 -10.19
N ILE A 439 -17.13 -14.51 -8.95
CA ILE A 439 -16.22 -15.40 -8.25
C ILE A 439 -16.68 -16.86 -8.35
N ILE A 440 -15.74 -17.72 -8.74
CA ILE A 440 -15.94 -19.17 -8.71
C ILE A 440 -15.08 -19.75 -7.59
N GLU A 441 -15.70 -20.47 -6.68
CA GLU A 441 -15.04 -21.20 -5.59
C GLU A 441 -14.82 -22.66 -5.99
N ILE A 442 -13.62 -23.17 -5.71
CA ILE A 442 -13.24 -24.56 -5.89
C ILE A 442 -12.72 -25.09 -4.55
N ASP A 443 -13.47 -26.00 -3.93
CA ASP A 443 -13.04 -26.73 -2.73
C ASP A 443 -12.19 -27.96 -3.15
N LEU A 444 -10.96 -28.08 -2.60
CA LEU A 444 -9.97 -29.12 -2.93
C LEU A 444 -10.12 -30.41 -2.13
#